data_62aa4cbf54a0cd714bf9f116d0862f49
#
_entry.id   62aa4cbf54a0cd714bf9f116d0862f49
#
_cell.length_a   1.000
_cell.length_b   1.000
_cell.length_c   1.000
_cell.angle_alpha   90.00
_cell.angle_beta   90.00
_cell.angle_gamma   90.00
#
_symmetry.space_group_name_H-M   'P 1'
#
loop_
_entity.id
_entity.type
_entity.pdbx_description
1 polymer ?
#
loop_
_entity_poly.entity_id
_entity_poly.type
_entity_poly.pdbx_seq_one_letter_code
_entity_poly.pdbx_strand_id
1 'polypeptide(L)'
;MTDPADGLPDIVFVGGAPGVGKTSVARPLAARLGADLTRVDDVYIVLERMTDPARYPAVHEWRLHPDRVLALDDAQMIEHTRSVSEVIGAAIAPVIADRLESGDGGVFEGDFIQPSFAASTSFDGVRADGRVRSVFLHDTQDGFAANLTAREGEEQRGRARISWNYSEWLRAECERLGVPAIPARPWETAVDRALAAILPPGA
;
A
#
# COMPACT_ATOMS: atom_id res chain seq x y z
N MET A 1 21.69 6.56 16.05
CA MET A 1 21.74 7.56 14.97
C MET A 1 22.52 6.92 13.83
N THR A 2 21.83 6.29 12.90
CA THR A 2 22.42 5.80 11.65
C THR A 2 22.81 7.00 10.82
N ASP A 3 24.05 6.99 10.36
CA ASP A 3 24.62 8.02 9.50
C ASP A 3 23.78 8.09 8.20
N PRO A 4 23.33 9.26 7.72
CA PRO A 4 22.63 9.37 6.44
C PRO A 4 23.50 9.00 5.22
N ALA A 5 24.68 8.43 5.44
CA ALA A 5 25.65 8.07 4.41
C ALA A 5 25.29 6.82 3.58
N ASP A 6 24.31 6.00 3.97
CA ASP A 6 24.08 4.72 3.29
C ASP A 6 23.02 4.76 2.15
N GLY A 7 22.45 5.92 1.85
CA GLY A 7 21.49 6.08 0.74
C GLY A 7 20.17 5.29 0.89
N LEU A 8 19.94 4.68 2.06
CA LEU A 8 18.70 3.97 2.36
C LEU A 8 17.57 4.95 2.72
N PRO A 9 16.35 4.70 2.30
CA PRO A 9 15.20 5.51 2.69
C PRO A 9 14.82 5.29 4.17
N ASP A 10 14.35 6.35 4.84
CA ASP A 10 13.79 6.23 6.19
C ASP A 10 12.42 5.56 6.14
N ILE A 11 11.61 5.93 5.16
CA ILE A 11 10.26 5.39 4.99
C ILE A 11 10.12 4.71 3.63
N VAL A 12 9.55 3.52 3.64
CA VAL A 12 9.21 2.76 2.43
C VAL A 12 7.72 2.42 2.41
N PHE A 13 7.04 2.78 1.33
CA PHE A 13 5.70 2.29 1.06
C PHE A 13 5.73 1.07 0.15
N VAL A 14 5.00 0.02 0.53
CA VAL A 14 4.73 -1.17 -0.29
C VAL A 14 3.23 -1.21 -0.56
N GLY A 15 2.83 -0.71 -1.71
CA GLY A 15 1.44 -0.64 -2.15
C GLY A 15 1.05 -1.77 -3.11
N GLY A 16 -0.24 -1.85 -3.42
CA GLY A 16 -0.79 -2.81 -4.38
C GLY A 16 -2.17 -3.32 -3.96
N ALA A 17 -2.90 -3.93 -4.87
CA ALA A 17 -4.25 -4.40 -4.65
C ALA A 17 -4.35 -5.57 -3.63
N PRO A 18 -5.53 -5.80 -3.02
CA PRO A 18 -5.77 -6.96 -2.16
C PRO A 18 -5.39 -8.28 -2.85
N GLY A 19 -4.62 -9.12 -2.16
CA GLY A 19 -4.21 -10.43 -2.69
C GLY A 19 -2.99 -10.43 -3.60
N VAL A 20 -2.35 -9.28 -3.89
CA VAL A 20 -1.12 -9.22 -4.70
C VAL A 20 0.14 -9.75 -4.00
N GLY A 21 0.10 -9.97 -2.68
CA GLY A 21 1.24 -10.50 -1.92
C GLY A 21 2.14 -9.47 -1.27
N LYS A 22 1.66 -8.25 -1.01
CA LYS A 22 2.43 -7.16 -0.36
C LYS A 22 3.16 -7.59 0.90
N THR A 23 2.48 -8.25 1.83
CA THR A 23 3.06 -8.69 3.11
C THR A 23 4.21 -9.67 2.92
N SER A 24 4.16 -10.52 1.88
CA SER A 24 5.22 -11.47 1.55
C SER A 24 6.50 -10.78 1.06
N VAL A 25 6.38 -9.56 0.51
CA VAL A 25 7.51 -8.72 0.10
C VAL A 25 7.90 -7.75 1.20
N ALA A 26 6.95 -7.06 1.81
CA ALA A 26 7.19 -6.00 2.79
C ALA A 26 7.90 -6.51 4.06
N ARG A 27 7.52 -7.70 4.56
CA ARG A 27 8.13 -8.26 5.78
C ARG A 27 9.62 -8.56 5.62
N PRO A 28 10.08 -9.32 4.60
CA PRO A 28 11.52 -9.51 4.40
C PRO A 28 12.25 -8.23 3.96
N LEU A 29 11.58 -7.31 3.27
CA LEU A 29 12.14 -6.00 2.93
C LEU A 29 12.41 -5.18 4.19
N ALA A 30 11.47 -5.09 5.12
CA ALA A 30 11.63 -4.42 6.41
C ALA A 30 12.80 -5.01 7.20
N ALA A 31 12.89 -6.35 7.26
CA ALA A 31 14.00 -7.04 7.91
C ALA A 31 15.38 -6.69 7.28
N ARG A 32 15.45 -6.59 5.94
CA ARG A 32 16.70 -6.18 5.24
C ARG A 32 17.08 -4.73 5.48
N LEU A 33 16.09 -3.85 5.65
CA LEU A 33 16.30 -2.43 5.92
C LEU A 33 16.54 -2.14 7.42
N GLY A 34 16.38 -3.14 8.29
CA GLY A 34 16.43 -2.94 9.75
C GLY A 34 15.30 -2.04 10.26
N ALA A 35 14.16 -1.99 9.55
CA ALA A 35 13.04 -1.09 9.79
C ALA A 35 11.82 -1.84 10.34
N ASP A 36 10.98 -1.13 11.08
CA ASP A 36 9.69 -1.64 11.55
C ASP A 36 8.69 -1.78 10.42
N LEU A 37 7.83 -2.81 10.50
CA LEU A 37 6.72 -3.01 9.56
C LEU A 37 5.41 -2.52 10.17
N THR A 38 4.75 -1.60 9.48
CA THR A 38 3.41 -1.11 9.80
C THR A 38 2.43 -1.59 8.72
N ARG A 39 1.39 -2.31 9.13
CA ARG A 39 0.28 -2.71 8.26
C ARG A 39 -0.79 -1.61 8.28
N VAL A 40 -0.98 -0.94 7.15
CA VAL A 40 -1.95 0.17 7.03
C VAL A 40 -3.39 -0.34 7.14
N ASP A 41 -3.63 -1.60 6.80
CA ASP A 41 -4.94 -2.24 6.95
C ASP A 41 -5.37 -2.38 8.42
N ASP A 42 -4.41 -2.46 9.36
CA ASP A 42 -4.73 -2.45 10.80
C ASP A 42 -5.22 -1.06 11.24
N VAL A 43 -4.72 0.02 10.63
CA VAL A 43 -5.21 1.39 10.86
C VAL A 43 -6.66 1.54 10.38
N TYR A 44 -7.01 0.95 9.23
CA TYR A 44 -8.41 0.90 8.77
C TYR A 44 -9.33 0.30 9.83
N ILE A 45 -8.96 -0.84 10.43
CA ILE A 45 -9.77 -1.50 11.47
C ILE A 45 -9.94 -0.60 12.70
N VAL A 46 -8.88 0.10 13.11
CA VAL A 46 -8.94 1.05 14.23
C VAL A 46 -9.89 2.20 13.91
N LEU A 47 -9.75 2.82 12.74
CA LEU A 47 -10.61 3.93 12.30
C LEU A 47 -12.07 3.51 12.21
N GLU A 48 -12.36 2.33 11.65
CA GLU A 48 -13.72 1.81 11.57
C GLU A 48 -14.36 1.64 12.97
N ARG A 49 -13.58 1.34 14.00
CA ARG A 49 -14.09 1.15 15.36
C ARG A 49 -14.17 2.42 16.18
N MET A 50 -13.35 3.42 15.87
CA MET A 50 -13.20 4.63 16.69
C MET A 50 -13.86 5.87 16.09
N THR A 51 -14.30 5.83 14.83
CA THR A 51 -14.88 6.99 14.15
C THR A 51 -16.39 6.89 13.97
N ASP A 52 -17.02 8.05 13.75
CA ASP A 52 -18.46 8.14 13.49
C ASP A 52 -18.75 7.86 12.00
N PRO A 53 -19.67 6.92 11.67
CA PRO A 53 -20.11 6.66 10.29
C PRO A 53 -20.65 7.87 9.55
N ALA A 54 -21.30 8.81 10.25
CA ALA A 54 -21.81 10.03 9.63
C ALA A 54 -20.67 10.96 9.18
N ARG A 55 -19.53 10.93 9.87
CA ARG A 55 -18.36 11.73 9.52
C ARG A 55 -17.44 11.07 8.51
N TYR A 56 -17.32 9.74 8.55
CA TYR A 56 -16.43 8.96 7.70
C TYR A 56 -17.17 7.80 7.00
N PRO A 57 -18.20 8.07 6.17
CA PRO A 57 -19.07 7.03 5.63
C PRO A 57 -18.31 5.97 4.82
N ALA A 58 -17.32 6.35 4.03
CA ALA A 58 -16.55 5.41 3.21
C ALA A 58 -15.85 4.32 4.06
N VAL A 59 -15.30 4.68 5.21
CA VAL A 59 -14.61 3.74 6.11
C VAL A 59 -15.59 2.70 6.70
N HIS A 60 -16.86 3.08 6.86
CA HIS A 60 -17.87 2.23 7.50
C HIS A 60 -18.75 1.45 6.51
N GLU A 61 -18.69 1.76 5.19
CA GLU A 61 -19.61 1.23 4.18
C GLU A 61 -19.53 -0.30 4.11
N TRP A 62 -18.34 -0.91 4.14
CA TRP A 62 -18.18 -2.36 4.13
C TRP A 62 -18.90 -3.04 5.31
N ARG A 63 -18.80 -2.48 6.50
CA ARG A 63 -19.40 -3.07 7.70
C ARG A 63 -20.91 -2.85 7.75
N LEU A 64 -21.38 -1.67 7.37
CA LEU A 64 -22.79 -1.29 7.49
C LEU A 64 -23.64 -1.74 6.31
N HIS A 65 -23.06 -1.75 5.11
CA HIS A 65 -23.78 -1.99 3.85
C HIS A 65 -22.98 -2.89 2.90
N PRO A 66 -22.56 -4.10 3.32
CA PRO A 66 -21.71 -4.98 2.49
C PRO A 66 -22.33 -5.29 1.13
N ASP A 67 -23.66 -5.50 1.07
CA ASP A 67 -24.34 -5.80 -0.17
C ASP A 67 -24.28 -4.64 -1.18
N ARG A 68 -24.29 -3.38 -0.68
CA ARG A 68 -24.15 -2.20 -1.55
C ARG A 68 -22.75 -2.12 -2.12
N VAL A 69 -21.72 -2.38 -1.31
CA VAL A 69 -20.33 -2.37 -1.78
C VAL A 69 -20.09 -3.50 -2.79
N LEU A 70 -20.64 -4.68 -2.54
CA LEU A 70 -20.57 -5.81 -3.49
C LEU A 70 -21.30 -5.57 -4.81
N ALA A 71 -22.27 -4.66 -4.84
CA ALA A 71 -23.02 -4.28 -6.05
C ALA A 71 -22.33 -3.17 -6.86
N LEU A 72 -21.24 -2.57 -6.38
CA LEU A 72 -20.50 -1.54 -7.10
C LEU A 72 -19.87 -2.11 -8.38
N ASP A 73 -19.92 -1.33 -9.45
CA ASP A 73 -19.12 -1.62 -10.64
C ASP A 73 -17.62 -1.33 -10.38
N ASP A 74 -16.77 -1.67 -11.35
CA ASP A 74 -15.33 -1.57 -11.20
C ASP A 74 -14.86 -0.11 -10.94
N ALA A 75 -15.47 0.88 -11.62
CA ALA A 75 -15.11 2.29 -11.44
C ALA A 75 -15.58 2.82 -10.08
N GLN A 76 -16.78 2.44 -9.65
CA GLN A 76 -17.33 2.78 -8.35
C GLN A 76 -16.53 2.13 -7.21
N MET A 77 -16.07 0.89 -7.39
CA MET A 77 -15.22 0.20 -6.42
C MET A 77 -13.85 0.90 -6.26
N ILE A 78 -13.25 1.33 -7.36
CA ILE A 78 -12.00 2.12 -7.34
C ILE A 78 -12.22 3.42 -6.57
N GLU A 79 -13.30 4.16 -6.87
CA GLU A 79 -13.60 5.42 -6.19
C GLU A 79 -13.91 5.23 -4.70
N HIS A 80 -14.64 4.17 -4.35
CA HIS A 80 -14.86 3.81 -2.95
C HIS A 80 -13.53 3.54 -2.23
N THR A 81 -12.65 2.74 -2.83
CA THR A 81 -11.33 2.44 -2.26
C THR A 81 -10.47 3.70 -2.12
N ARG A 82 -10.54 4.63 -3.09
CA ARG A 82 -9.86 5.93 -3.00
C ARG A 82 -10.37 6.75 -1.83
N SER A 83 -11.68 6.85 -1.65
CA SER A 83 -12.29 7.60 -0.55
C SER A 83 -11.87 7.04 0.83
N VAL A 84 -11.78 5.73 0.97
CA VAL A 84 -11.22 5.10 2.18
C VAL A 84 -9.74 5.45 2.35
N SER A 85 -8.96 5.36 1.27
CA SER A 85 -7.53 5.63 1.28
C SER A 85 -7.19 7.07 1.67
N GLU A 86 -8.02 8.05 1.30
CA GLU A 86 -7.84 9.46 1.69
C GLU A 86 -7.93 9.62 3.22
N VAL A 87 -8.92 8.97 3.86
CA VAL A 87 -9.06 9.00 5.32
C VAL A 87 -7.88 8.32 6.01
N ILE A 88 -7.46 7.16 5.48
CA ILE A 88 -6.32 6.42 6.03
C ILE A 88 -5.02 7.20 5.83
N GLY A 89 -4.81 7.80 4.67
CA GLY A 89 -3.65 8.64 4.39
C GLY A 89 -3.55 9.80 5.39
N ALA A 90 -4.66 10.48 5.66
CA ALA A 90 -4.71 11.55 6.66
C ALA A 90 -4.39 11.04 8.08
N ALA A 91 -4.77 9.80 8.41
CA ALA A 91 -4.50 9.22 9.73
C ALA A 91 -3.05 8.75 9.91
N ILE A 92 -2.39 8.28 8.84
CA ILE A 92 -1.00 7.80 8.91
C ILE A 92 0.03 8.90 8.65
N ALA A 93 -0.34 10.03 8.03
CA ALA A 93 0.57 11.13 7.74
C ALA A 93 1.31 11.65 8.99
N PRO A 94 0.65 11.87 10.15
CA PRO A 94 1.34 12.25 11.39
C PRO A 94 2.33 11.21 11.90
N VAL A 95 2.03 9.91 11.73
CA VAL A 95 2.94 8.82 12.12
C VAL A 95 4.20 8.82 11.25
N ILE A 96 4.03 9.08 9.94
CA ILE A 96 5.16 9.21 9.00
C ILE A 96 6.00 10.44 9.35
N ALA A 97 5.36 11.57 9.67
CA ALA A 97 6.03 12.79 10.09
C ALA A 97 6.89 12.56 11.34
N ASP A 98 6.32 11.94 12.38
CA ASP A 98 7.02 11.59 13.62
C ASP A 98 8.25 10.72 13.37
N ARG A 99 8.12 9.70 12.52
CA ARG A 99 9.26 8.83 12.15
C ARG A 99 10.33 9.57 11.34
N LEU A 100 9.93 10.48 10.45
CA LEU A 100 10.88 11.33 9.71
C LEU A 100 11.65 12.29 10.63
N GLU A 101 11.02 12.79 11.70
CA GLU A 101 11.65 13.67 12.69
C GLU A 101 12.54 12.91 13.66
N SER A 102 12.11 11.72 14.11
CA SER A 102 12.90 10.87 15.02
C SER A 102 14.05 10.14 14.33
N GLY A 103 13.98 9.96 13.00
CA GLY A 103 14.93 9.14 12.24
C GLY A 103 14.67 7.64 12.39
N ASP A 104 13.49 7.24 12.86
CA ASP A 104 13.10 5.84 12.97
C ASP A 104 12.62 5.31 11.61
N GLY A 105 13.32 4.33 11.05
CA GLY A 105 12.95 3.72 9.78
C GLY A 105 11.63 2.95 9.84
N GLY A 106 10.85 2.98 8.76
CA GLY A 106 9.57 2.28 8.68
C GLY A 106 9.20 1.79 7.29
N VAL A 107 8.70 0.56 7.22
CA VAL A 107 8.02 0.03 6.03
C VAL A 107 6.53 0.03 6.31
N PHE A 108 5.76 0.72 5.48
CA PHE A 108 4.30 0.75 5.53
C PHE A 108 3.75 -0.07 4.37
N GLU A 109 2.91 -1.05 4.64
CA GLU A 109 2.28 -1.87 3.61
C GLU A 109 0.76 -1.89 3.74
N GLY A 110 0.04 -1.90 2.62
CA GLY A 110 -1.41 -2.02 2.66
C GLY A 110 -2.11 -1.74 1.34
N ASP A 111 -3.38 -2.12 1.30
CA ASP A 111 -4.27 -1.97 0.14
C ASP A 111 -4.65 -0.50 -0.10
N PHE A 112 -4.64 0.31 0.96
CA PHE A 112 -5.09 1.70 0.97
C PHE A 112 -3.99 2.73 0.75
N ILE A 113 -2.75 2.29 0.47
CA ILE A 113 -1.68 3.20 0.06
C ILE A 113 -1.90 3.59 -1.39
N GLN A 114 -2.16 4.90 -1.62
CA GLN A 114 -2.33 5.43 -2.97
C GLN A 114 -1.00 5.89 -3.55
N PRO A 115 -0.76 5.75 -4.88
CA PRO A 115 0.45 6.28 -5.51
C PRO A 115 0.62 7.78 -5.30
N SER A 116 -0.46 8.56 -5.31
CA SER A 116 -0.43 10.00 -5.04
C SER A 116 0.01 10.34 -3.62
N PHE A 117 -0.44 9.58 -2.62
CA PHE A 117 0.01 9.73 -1.24
C PHE A 117 1.49 9.34 -1.09
N ALA A 118 1.89 8.21 -1.69
CA ALA A 118 3.26 7.72 -1.64
C ALA A 118 4.28 8.63 -2.37
N ALA A 119 3.81 9.42 -3.35
CA ALA A 119 4.60 10.43 -4.08
C ALA A 119 4.62 11.81 -3.39
N SER A 120 4.00 11.95 -2.20
CA SER A 120 3.95 13.23 -1.49
C SER A 120 5.35 13.67 -1.08
N THR A 121 5.59 14.98 -1.19
CA THR A 121 6.87 15.62 -0.80
C THR A 121 6.90 16.03 0.66
N SER A 122 5.76 15.94 1.35
CA SER A 122 5.64 16.22 2.79
C SER A 122 4.50 15.42 3.40
N PHE A 123 4.61 15.10 4.69
CA PHE A 123 3.61 14.42 5.49
C PHE A 123 3.39 15.21 6.77
N ASP A 124 2.15 15.61 7.03
CA ASP A 124 1.77 16.44 8.19
C ASP A 124 2.72 17.63 8.42
N GLY A 125 3.11 18.32 7.34
CA GLY A 125 4.03 19.46 7.39
C GLY A 125 5.51 19.15 7.39
N VAL A 126 5.92 17.90 7.63
CA VAL A 126 7.33 17.46 7.59
C VAL A 126 7.74 17.07 6.18
N ARG A 127 8.83 17.64 5.68
CA ARG A 127 9.34 17.38 4.33
C ARG A 127 9.98 16.00 4.24
N ALA A 128 9.67 15.30 3.15
CA ALA A 128 10.24 13.99 2.86
C ALA A 128 11.72 14.07 2.43
N ASP A 129 12.10 15.10 1.66
CA ASP A 129 13.46 15.40 1.19
C ASP A 129 14.23 14.18 0.63
N GLY A 130 13.52 13.32 -0.12
CA GLY A 130 14.07 12.11 -0.70
C GLY A 130 14.23 10.93 0.27
N ARG A 131 13.86 11.07 1.54
CA ARG A 131 13.91 10.01 2.55
C ARG A 131 12.74 9.02 2.48
N VAL A 132 11.73 9.32 1.68
CA VAL A 132 10.57 8.44 1.44
C VAL A 132 10.69 7.81 0.06
N ARG A 133 10.51 6.51 -0.04
CA ARG A 133 10.46 5.74 -1.27
C ARG A 133 9.24 4.86 -1.30
N SER A 134 8.85 4.44 -2.50
CA SER A 134 7.69 3.58 -2.65
C SER A 134 7.87 2.58 -3.77
N VAL A 135 7.24 1.43 -3.63
CA VAL A 135 7.12 0.43 -4.67
C VAL A 135 5.71 -0.17 -4.63
N PHE A 136 5.10 -0.32 -5.79
CA PHE A 136 3.79 -0.94 -5.93
C PHE A 136 3.93 -2.30 -6.60
N LEU A 137 3.18 -3.28 -6.07
CA LEU A 137 3.14 -4.62 -6.66
C LEU A 137 1.90 -4.76 -7.55
N HIS A 138 2.08 -5.37 -8.72
CA HIS A 138 1.00 -5.78 -9.59
C HIS A 138 1.14 -7.25 -9.99
N ASP A 139 0.05 -7.90 -10.42
CA ASP A 139 0.06 -9.28 -10.90
C ASP A 139 -0.98 -9.43 -12.02
N THR A 140 -0.96 -10.57 -12.70
CA THR A 140 -2.00 -10.95 -13.65
C THR A 140 -3.29 -11.36 -12.93
N GLN A 141 -4.41 -11.34 -13.64
CA GLN A 141 -5.69 -11.80 -13.09
C GLN A 141 -5.61 -13.25 -12.57
N ASP A 142 -4.91 -14.13 -13.28
CA ASP A 142 -4.67 -15.52 -12.86
C ASP A 142 -3.79 -15.58 -11.60
N GLY A 143 -2.82 -14.68 -11.47
CA GLY A 143 -2.00 -14.53 -10.28
C GLY A 143 -2.83 -14.16 -9.04
N PHE A 144 -3.74 -13.21 -9.17
CA PHE A 144 -4.71 -12.87 -8.11
C PHE A 144 -5.62 -14.04 -7.76
N ALA A 145 -6.16 -14.75 -8.78
CA ALA A 145 -7.01 -15.91 -8.55
C ALA A 145 -6.26 -17.01 -7.79
N ALA A 146 -5.02 -17.31 -8.17
CA ALA A 146 -4.19 -18.30 -7.49
C ALA A 146 -3.90 -17.91 -6.04
N ASN A 147 -3.51 -16.65 -5.78
CA ASN A 147 -3.18 -16.17 -4.44
C ASN A 147 -4.40 -16.17 -3.50
N LEU A 148 -5.55 -15.71 -4.00
CA LEU A 148 -6.78 -15.67 -3.21
C LEU A 148 -7.32 -17.08 -2.93
N THR A 149 -7.28 -17.97 -3.92
CA THR A 149 -7.67 -19.37 -3.72
C THR A 149 -6.77 -20.06 -2.69
N ALA A 150 -5.46 -19.85 -2.76
CA ALA A 150 -4.51 -20.42 -1.78
C ALA A 150 -4.76 -19.93 -0.35
N ARG A 151 -5.21 -18.67 -0.19
CA ARG A 151 -5.51 -18.07 1.12
C ARG A 151 -6.85 -18.51 1.69
N GLU A 152 -7.90 -18.56 0.85
CA GLU A 152 -9.28 -18.79 1.29
C GLU A 152 -9.68 -20.28 1.23
N GLY A 153 -8.91 -21.12 0.53
CA GLY A 153 -9.20 -22.54 0.36
C GLY A 153 -10.26 -22.86 -0.70
N GLU A 154 -10.82 -21.84 -1.36
CA GLU A 154 -11.83 -21.97 -2.42
C GLU A 154 -11.63 -20.91 -3.51
N GLU A 155 -12.19 -21.17 -4.69
CA GLU A 155 -12.01 -20.29 -5.84
C GLU A 155 -12.71 -18.92 -5.64
N GLN A 156 -11.96 -17.83 -5.83
CA GLN A 156 -12.39 -16.45 -5.59
C GLN A 156 -12.38 -15.58 -6.88
N ARG A 157 -12.95 -16.08 -7.98
CA ARG A 157 -12.90 -15.39 -9.30
C ARG A 157 -13.41 -13.96 -9.27
N GLY A 158 -14.52 -13.71 -8.58
CA GLY A 158 -15.10 -12.36 -8.48
C GLY A 158 -14.16 -11.39 -7.77
N ARG A 159 -13.61 -11.79 -6.63
CA ARG A 159 -12.63 -10.98 -5.88
C ARG A 159 -11.32 -10.82 -6.65
N ALA A 160 -10.87 -11.85 -7.35
CA ALA A 160 -9.67 -11.78 -8.18
C ALA A 160 -9.82 -10.74 -9.30
N ARG A 161 -10.99 -10.68 -9.96
CA ARG A 161 -11.28 -9.69 -10.99
C ARG A 161 -11.29 -8.27 -10.43
N ILE A 162 -11.95 -8.04 -9.29
CA ILE A 162 -11.98 -6.73 -8.62
C ILE A 162 -10.57 -6.29 -8.23
N SER A 163 -9.79 -7.17 -7.59
CA SER A 163 -8.42 -6.88 -7.19
C SER A 163 -7.52 -6.60 -8.40
N TRP A 164 -7.67 -7.36 -9.48
CA TRP A 164 -6.91 -7.13 -10.71
C TRP A 164 -7.27 -5.78 -11.36
N ASN A 165 -8.54 -5.42 -11.49
CA ASN A 165 -8.96 -4.13 -12.03
C ASN A 165 -8.40 -2.96 -11.20
N TYR A 166 -8.44 -3.07 -9.88
CA TYR A 166 -7.82 -2.08 -8.99
C TYR A 166 -6.30 -2.05 -9.15
N SER A 167 -5.66 -3.20 -9.32
CA SER A 167 -4.20 -3.29 -9.59
C SER A 167 -3.80 -2.61 -10.89
N GLU A 168 -4.58 -2.77 -11.96
CA GLU A 168 -4.32 -2.07 -13.24
C GLU A 168 -4.50 -0.56 -13.12
N TRP A 169 -5.51 -0.12 -12.36
CA TRP A 169 -5.67 1.30 -12.06
C TRP A 169 -4.47 1.85 -11.26
N LEU A 170 -4.05 1.16 -10.19
CA LEU A 170 -2.85 1.55 -9.42
C LEU A 170 -1.60 1.61 -10.29
N ARG A 171 -1.41 0.65 -11.21
CA ARG A 171 -0.28 0.61 -12.13
C ARG A 171 -0.27 1.83 -13.06
N ALA A 172 -1.42 2.20 -13.61
CA ALA A 172 -1.56 3.39 -14.45
C ALA A 172 -1.27 4.69 -13.68
N GLU A 173 -1.74 4.79 -12.43
CA GLU A 173 -1.44 5.93 -11.56
C GLU A 173 0.06 5.99 -11.19
N CYS A 174 0.69 4.86 -10.92
CA CYS A 174 2.14 4.78 -10.70
C CYS A 174 2.92 5.29 -11.91
N GLU A 175 2.56 4.86 -13.12
CA GLU A 175 3.18 5.32 -14.36
C GLU A 175 3.02 6.84 -14.53
N ARG A 176 1.81 7.36 -14.31
CA ARG A 176 1.52 8.81 -14.40
C ARG A 176 2.34 9.65 -13.42
N LEU A 177 2.63 9.11 -12.24
CA LEU A 177 3.32 9.82 -11.15
C LEU A 177 4.83 9.51 -11.08
N GLY A 178 5.35 8.61 -11.93
CA GLY A 178 6.73 8.17 -11.88
C GLY A 178 7.08 7.35 -10.65
N VAL A 179 6.07 6.68 -10.05
CA VAL A 179 6.23 5.79 -8.90
C VAL A 179 6.57 4.38 -9.40
N PRO A 180 7.57 3.69 -8.86
CA PRO A 180 7.89 2.34 -9.26
C PRO A 180 6.73 1.35 -9.06
N ALA A 181 6.36 0.63 -10.12
CA ALA A 181 5.45 -0.50 -10.08
C ALA A 181 6.14 -1.73 -10.66
N ILE A 182 6.17 -2.82 -9.90
CA ILE A 182 6.87 -4.05 -10.28
C ILE A 182 5.93 -5.26 -10.26
N PRO A 183 6.13 -6.27 -11.13
CA PRO A 183 5.37 -7.50 -11.04
C PRO A 183 5.68 -8.23 -9.73
N ALA A 184 4.67 -8.80 -9.08
CA ALA A 184 4.87 -9.58 -7.86
C ALA A 184 5.64 -10.89 -8.12
N ARG A 185 5.46 -11.47 -9.31
CA ARG A 185 6.13 -12.71 -9.72
C ARG A 185 7.38 -12.42 -10.58
N PRO A 186 8.38 -13.33 -10.60
CA PRO A 186 8.52 -14.52 -9.74
C PRO A 186 8.79 -14.14 -8.26
N TRP A 187 8.23 -14.91 -7.33
CA TRP A 187 8.30 -14.64 -5.89
C TRP A 187 9.72 -14.65 -5.34
N GLU A 188 10.56 -15.54 -5.88
CA GLU A 188 11.94 -15.76 -5.44
C GLU A 188 12.80 -14.49 -5.55
N THR A 189 12.47 -13.60 -6.49
CA THR A 189 13.21 -12.34 -6.72
C THR A 189 12.42 -11.09 -6.37
N ALA A 190 11.19 -11.22 -5.86
CA ALA A 190 10.29 -10.08 -5.64
C ALA A 190 10.88 -9.07 -4.64
N VAL A 191 11.51 -9.56 -3.57
CA VAL A 191 12.14 -8.71 -2.55
C VAL A 191 13.36 -7.98 -3.11
N ASP A 192 14.19 -8.65 -3.92
CA ASP A 192 15.38 -8.03 -4.54
C ASP A 192 14.96 -6.95 -5.55
N ARG A 193 13.91 -7.21 -6.33
CA ARG A 193 13.35 -6.23 -7.28
C ARG A 193 12.71 -5.05 -6.55
N ALA A 194 12.02 -5.28 -5.43
CA ALA A 194 11.47 -4.21 -4.60
C ALA A 194 12.60 -3.34 -4.01
N LEU A 195 13.65 -3.97 -3.49
CA LEU A 195 14.82 -3.26 -2.97
C LEU A 195 15.48 -2.42 -4.09
N ALA A 196 15.72 -3.01 -5.25
CA ALA A 196 16.30 -2.28 -6.38
C ALA A 196 15.43 -1.10 -6.86
N ALA A 197 14.10 -1.21 -6.74
CA ALA A 197 13.18 -0.15 -7.14
C ALA A 197 13.15 1.06 -6.18
N ILE A 198 13.49 0.85 -4.91
CA ILE A 198 13.50 1.93 -3.89
C ILE A 198 14.88 2.55 -3.67
N LEU A 199 15.94 1.89 -4.10
CA LEU A 199 17.30 2.44 -4.00
C LEU A 199 17.57 3.46 -5.12
N PRO A 200 18.41 4.48 -4.87
CA PRO A 200 18.84 5.38 -5.92
C PRO A 200 19.66 4.65 -6.99
N PRO A 201 19.61 5.08 -8.26
CA PRO A 201 20.43 4.49 -9.30
C PRO A 201 21.92 4.52 -8.94
N GLY A 202 22.55 3.36 -8.80
CA GLY A 202 24.00 3.24 -8.54
C GLY A 202 24.40 3.11 -7.07
N ALA A 203 23.44 2.82 -6.16
CA ALA A 203 23.74 2.45 -4.78
C ALA A 203 24.17 0.98 -4.66
#